data_52b346cfe23af6a35fdb605d01988e36
#
_entry.id   52b346cfe23af6a35fdb605d01988e36
#
_cell.length_a   1.000
_cell.length_b   1.000
_cell.length_c   1.000
_cell.angle_alpha   90.00
_cell.angle_beta   90.00
_cell.angle_gamma   90.00
#
_symmetry.space_group_name_H-M   'P 1'
#
loop_
_entity.id
_entity.type
_entity.pdbx_description
1 polymer ?
#
loop_
_entity_poly.entity_id
_entity_poly.type
_entity_poly.pdbx_seq_one_letter_code
_entity_poly.pdbx_strand_id
1 'polypeptide(L)'
;MVGLVKVVSSVLAIGSGSFLANAGPIVLGPRSTSDSETFSIKAPLVVQTSSGIVHGAINESVPLTRHFLGIPYAQSTFGKNRFRKAQPLPASAAQQIIQADAFGPNCPQYEATAASVYTDVRREYFIQGVNGDDCLSVSVWAPLYPTEDKVPVIVWIYGGGQTTGGSSVPYQNPQRWVQRTQSHIVVSLQYRLNFFGQPNTPTENAGSTYLMLELPSNGFETILPHLVVILRACIGWPDDPIVTGFIQDSGAVEGQGVHTIYTDTTHSNFTFLANELGCTGNTTSQVECMSTYPQADIEAFIQYWTDAGKTPALVFQSYNDNNNTFANYTAAYLSGHYAKLPKILGHNLIDGASTAALSSGPPNIEGPAPEKELAATLHVRCGVVAEAQIRQSLNATTYRFEYSGNFSNLSPLPFMGAYHSSELPMIFGTYADVGGDGTRFQKDTSEVMQDLWLAFARDPENGLSNAGWPKYGEGSVEILGGKQNGTLITHYATPKAGIEDACLTYTGN
;
A
#
# COMPACT_ATOMS: atom_id res chain seq x y z
N MET A 1 -4.03 3.60 -2.73
CA MET A 1 -3.37 3.04 -1.55
C MET A 1 -4.23 1.97 -0.96
N VAL A 2 -3.67 0.88 -0.46
CA VAL A 2 -4.51 -0.23 0.00
C VAL A 2 -3.84 -0.97 1.15
N GLY A 3 -4.62 -1.24 2.22
CA GLY A 3 -4.28 -2.18 3.27
C GLY A 3 -5.04 -3.48 3.08
N LEU A 4 -4.37 -4.59 3.25
CA LEU A 4 -4.93 -5.94 3.22
C LEU A 4 -4.99 -6.52 4.63
N VAL A 5 -6.10 -7.15 4.91
CA VAL A 5 -6.29 -7.79 6.20
C VAL A 5 -6.40 -9.28 6.05
N LYS A 6 -5.57 -9.93 6.72
CA LYS A 6 -5.28 -11.31 7.03
C LYS A 6 -4.17 -11.96 6.24
N VAL A 7 -3.47 -12.59 6.98
CA VAL A 7 -2.46 -13.51 6.65
C VAL A 7 -2.68 -14.87 7.19
N VAL A 8 -2.49 -15.65 6.34
CA VAL A 8 -1.82 -16.91 6.36
C VAL A 8 -1.16 -17.25 7.70
N SER A 9 -1.78 -18.19 8.36
CA SER A 9 -1.23 -18.85 9.56
C SER A 9 0.15 -19.50 9.36
N SER A 10 0.72 -19.40 8.18
CA SER A 10 1.96 -20.08 7.80
C SER A 10 3.18 -19.21 7.54
N VAL A 11 3.04 -17.88 7.46
CA VAL A 11 4.20 -17.00 7.26
C VAL A 11 4.86 -16.59 8.53
N LEU A 12 4.04 -16.42 9.54
CA LEU A 12 4.46 -16.20 10.90
C LEU A 12 3.74 -17.24 11.78
N ALA A 13 3.80 -18.50 11.42
CA ALA A 13 3.92 -19.52 12.43
C ALA A 13 5.23 -19.20 13.16
N ILE A 14 5.18 -18.07 13.87
CA ILE A 14 6.08 -17.77 14.96
C ILE A 14 5.79 -18.87 15.95
N GLY A 15 6.53 -19.94 15.72
CA GLY A 15 6.31 -21.25 16.24
C GLY A 15 5.86 -21.24 17.69
N SER A 16 4.72 -21.83 17.95
CA SER A 16 4.59 -22.79 19.01
C SER A 16 5.42 -24.03 18.62
N GLY A 17 6.71 -23.84 18.36
CA GLY A 17 7.68 -24.88 18.34
C GLY A 17 7.85 -25.33 19.78
N SER A 18 7.30 -26.49 20.11
CA SER A 18 7.57 -27.18 21.34
C SER A 18 9.06 -27.49 21.43
N PHE A 19 9.85 -26.57 21.94
CA PHE A 19 11.17 -26.87 22.46
C PHE A 19 10.98 -27.39 23.87
N LEU A 20 11.05 -28.70 24.02
CA LEU A 20 11.36 -29.34 25.29
C LEU A 20 12.80 -28.95 25.66
N ALA A 21 12.93 -27.80 26.33
CA ALA A 21 14.13 -27.48 27.07
C ALA A 21 13.88 -27.88 28.54
N ASN A 22 14.68 -28.79 29.02
CA ASN A 22 14.74 -29.19 30.45
C ASN A 22 14.99 -27.94 31.31
N ALA A 23 13.95 -27.36 31.86
CA ALA A 23 14.04 -26.39 32.94
C ALA A 23 13.80 -27.10 34.26
N GLY A 24 14.77 -27.09 35.15
CA GLY A 24 14.63 -27.60 36.51
C GLY A 24 13.54 -26.84 37.32
N PRO A 25 13.08 -27.36 38.46
CA PRO A 25 11.92 -26.84 39.14
C PRO A 25 12.19 -25.46 39.78
N ILE A 26 11.38 -24.49 39.40
CA ILE A 26 11.31 -23.17 40.05
C ILE A 26 10.43 -23.30 41.28
N VAL A 27 11.01 -23.08 42.47
CA VAL A 27 10.28 -23.01 43.74
C VAL A 27 9.55 -21.67 43.81
N LEU A 28 8.23 -21.70 43.78
CA LEU A 28 7.37 -20.53 43.98
C LEU A 28 7.08 -20.32 45.47
N GLY A 29 7.41 -19.15 46.02
CA GLY A 29 6.98 -18.70 47.35
C GLY A 29 5.49 -18.32 47.35
N PRO A 30 4.84 -18.20 48.55
CA PRO A 30 3.38 -18.01 48.64
C PRO A 30 2.93 -16.66 48.09
N ARG A 31 1.93 -16.69 47.20
CA ARG A 31 1.29 -15.54 46.54
C ARG A 31 0.19 -14.95 47.40
N SER A 32 0.17 -13.62 47.53
CA SER A 32 -1.01 -12.87 47.97
C SER A 32 -1.99 -12.71 46.79
N THR A 33 -3.25 -12.98 47.03
CA THR A 33 -4.34 -12.91 46.04
C THR A 33 -4.80 -11.47 45.88
N SER A 34 -4.48 -10.84 44.74
CA SER A 34 -5.29 -9.87 44.00
C SER A 34 -4.51 -9.37 42.78
N ASP A 35 -5.18 -9.32 41.66
CA ASP A 35 -4.79 -8.89 40.33
C ASP A 35 -4.29 -10.01 39.39
N SER A 36 -5.15 -10.36 38.44
CA SER A 36 -4.82 -11.20 37.32
C SER A 36 -3.94 -10.38 36.32
N GLU A 37 -2.65 -10.28 36.62
CA GLU A 37 -1.66 -9.86 35.62
C GLU A 37 -1.53 -10.98 34.58
N THR A 38 -2.09 -10.80 33.44
CA THR A 38 -1.76 -11.58 32.23
C THR A 38 -0.31 -11.32 31.90
N PHE A 39 0.60 -12.23 32.27
CA PHE A 39 1.99 -12.18 31.86
C PHE A 39 2.06 -12.43 30.35
N SER A 40 2.15 -11.37 29.54
CA SER A 40 2.49 -11.51 28.13
C SER A 40 3.96 -11.89 28.00
N ILE A 41 4.24 -12.98 27.29
CA ILE A 41 5.61 -13.46 27.04
C ILE A 41 6.25 -12.55 25.99
N LYS A 42 7.47 -12.07 26.26
CA LYS A 42 8.25 -11.29 25.29
C LYS A 42 8.51 -12.11 24.05
N ALA A 43 8.06 -11.62 22.90
CA ALA A 43 8.25 -12.29 21.63
C ALA A 43 9.71 -12.23 21.14
N PRO A 44 10.22 -13.26 20.42
CA PRO A 44 11.61 -13.35 20.00
C PRO A 44 11.99 -12.33 18.92
N LEU A 45 13.27 -11.92 18.91
CA LEU A 45 13.86 -11.12 17.82
C LEU A 45 14.52 -11.98 16.72
N VAL A 46 14.62 -13.28 16.93
CA VAL A 46 15.15 -14.20 15.92
C VAL A 46 14.05 -15.16 15.52
N VAL A 47 13.76 -15.20 14.23
CA VAL A 47 12.63 -15.97 13.67
C VAL A 47 13.12 -16.80 12.49
N GLN A 48 12.78 -18.10 12.47
CA GLN A 48 13.02 -18.96 11.31
C GLN A 48 11.91 -18.73 10.27
N THR A 49 12.31 -18.50 9.03
CA THR A 49 11.41 -18.31 7.89
C THR A 49 11.88 -19.15 6.69
N SER A 50 11.08 -19.21 5.62
CA SER A 50 11.51 -19.79 4.34
C SER A 50 12.62 -18.95 3.67
N SER A 51 12.70 -17.68 3.96
CA SER A 51 13.75 -16.79 3.43
C SER A 51 15.06 -16.88 4.19
N GLY A 52 15.04 -17.36 5.45
CA GLY A 52 16.24 -17.47 6.30
C GLY A 52 15.94 -17.40 7.79
N ILE A 53 17.00 -17.38 8.59
CA ILE A 53 16.97 -17.07 10.02
C ILE A 53 17.06 -15.56 10.14
N VAL A 54 15.93 -14.93 10.44
CA VAL A 54 15.78 -13.47 10.40
C VAL A 54 16.03 -12.89 11.77
N HIS A 55 16.99 -11.99 11.87
CA HIS A 55 17.34 -11.24 13.09
C HIS A 55 16.73 -9.85 12.98
N GLY A 56 15.68 -9.60 13.75
CA GLY A 56 15.02 -8.31 13.85
C GLY A 56 15.65 -7.40 14.91
N ALA A 57 15.14 -6.18 14.98
CA ALA A 57 15.59 -5.18 15.94
C ALA A 57 14.40 -4.48 16.65
N ILE A 58 14.72 -3.63 17.59
CA ILE A 58 13.81 -2.73 18.30
C ILE A 58 14.36 -1.31 18.16
N ASN A 59 13.52 -0.38 17.77
CA ASN A 59 13.83 1.04 17.78
C ASN A 59 13.65 1.56 19.21
N GLU A 60 14.69 2.17 19.79
CA GLU A 60 14.67 2.68 21.18
C GLU A 60 13.57 3.73 21.41
N SER A 61 13.20 4.50 20.38
CA SER A 61 12.09 5.46 20.47
C SER A 61 10.71 4.80 20.46
N VAL A 62 10.62 3.52 20.09
CA VAL A 62 9.38 2.73 19.98
C VAL A 62 9.62 1.33 20.55
N PRO A 63 9.95 1.23 21.86
CA PRO A 63 10.56 0.03 22.44
C PRO A 63 9.63 -1.20 22.55
N LEU A 64 8.34 -1.03 22.30
CA LEU A 64 7.36 -2.13 22.36
C LEU A 64 7.06 -2.73 20.98
N THR A 65 7.73 -2.25 19.93
CA THR A 65 7.61 -2.80 18.57
C THR A 65 8.92 -3.42 18.15
N ARG A 66 8.91 -4.69 17.83
CA ARG A 66 10.01 -5.36 17.11
C ARG A 66 9.77 -5.19 15.61
N HIS A 67 10.83 -4.95 14.86
CA HIS A 67 10.76 -4.85 13.41
C HIS A 67 11.75 -5.81 12.74
N PHE A 68 11.38 -6.21 11.54
CA PHE A 68 12.18 -7.04 10.66
C PHE A 68 12.10 -6.42 9.27
N LEU A 69 13.13 -5.71 8.86
CA LEU A 69 13.12 -4.89 7.66
C LEU A 69 13.93 -5.54 6.53
N GLY A 70 13.47 -5.39 5.29
CA GLY A 70 14.24 -5.82 4.13
C GLY A 70 14.41 -7.33 3.97
N ILE A 71 13.45 -8.15 4.41
CA ILE A 71 13.52 -9.62 4.24
C ILE A 71 13.25 -9.97 2.78
N PRO A 72 14.19 -10.59 2.04
CA PRO A 72 13.94 -10.98 0.66
C PRO A 72 12.82 -12.03 0.56
N TYR A 73 11.91 -11.87 -0.40
CA TYR A 73 10.88 -12.86 -0.69
C TYR A 73 11.03 -13.52 -2.07
N ALA A 74 11.92 -13.00 -2.90
CA ALA A 74 12.22 -13.51 -4.23
C ALA A 74 13.71 -13.33 -4.54
N GLN A 75 14.18 -14.00 -5.60
CA GLN A 75 15.55 -13.78 -6.11
C GLN A 75 15.70 -12.37 -6.65
N SER A 76 16.93 -11.86 -6.67
CA SER A 76 17.28 -10.59 -7.30
C SER A 76 16.72 -10.49 -8.72
N THR A 77 16.18 -9.33 -9.05
CA THR A 77 15.65 -9.04 -10.39
C THR A 77 16.70 -8.56 -11.37
N PHE A 78 17.97 -8.49 -10.97
CA PHE A 78 19.09 -8.11 -11.85
C PHE A 78 19.39 -9.16 -12.92
N GLY A 79 19.89 -8.70 -14.06
CA GLY A 79 20.34 -9.53 -15.16
C GLY A 79 19.21 -10.34 -15.79
N LYS A 80 19.40 -11.63 -15.98
CA LYS A 80 18.42 -12.50 -16.65
C LYS A 80 17.02 -12.52 -16.02
N ASN A 81 16.88 -12.09 -14.76
CA ASN A 81 15.61 -12.03 -14.05
C ASN A 81 14.88 -10.68 -14.23
N ARG A 82 15.58 -9.64 -14.73
CA ARG A 82 14.93 -8.38 -15.07
C ARG A 82 13.90 -8.65 -16.18
N PHE A 83 12.74 -8.04 -16.09
CA PHE A 83 11.61 -8.23 -17.04
C PHE A 83 10.99 -9.64 -17.04
N ARG A 84 11.30 -10.49 -16.07
CA ARG A 84 10.65 -11.80 -15.88
C ARG A 84 9.83 -11.81 -14.61
N LYS A 85 8.92 -12.78 -14.50
CA LYS A 85 8.22 -13.04 -13.22
C LYS A 85 9.24 -13.22 -12.09
N ALA A 86 8.89 -12.74 -10.89
CA ALA A 86 9.71 -12.94 -9.72
C ALA A 86 9.99 -14.44 -9.50
N GLN A 87 11.24 -14.78 -9.28
CA GLN A 87 11.66 -16.16 -9.06
C GLN A 87 11.70 -16.45 -7.56
N PRO A 88 11.16 -17.59 -7.10
CA PRO A 88 11.20 -17.96 -5.69
C PRO A 88 12.63 -18.10 -5.21
N LEU A 89 12.85 -17.82 -3.93
CA LEU A 89 14.13 -18.08 -3.30
C LEU A 89 14.46 -19.60 -3.34
N PRO A 90 15.73 -19.96 -3.48
CA PRO A 90 16.13 -21.38 -3.42
C PRO A 90 15.91 -21.95 -2.02
N ALA A 91 15.65 -23.23 -1.89
CA ALA A 91 15.40 -23.88 -0.59
C ALA A 91 16.59 -23.69 0.40
N SER A 92 17.80 -23.53 -0.10
CA SER A 92 18.99 -23.21 0.72
C SER A 92 18.93 -21.85 1.40
N ALA A 93 18.10 -20.94 0.93
CA ALA A 93 17.92 -19.62 1.55
C ALA A 93 17.45 -19.73 3.00
N ALA A 94 16.62 -20.74 3.32
CA ALA A 94 16.10 -20.95 4.68
C ALA A 94 17.20 -21.14 5.76
N GLN A 95 18.44 -21.45 5.36
CA GLN A 95 19.59 -21.60 6.26
C GLN A 95 20.47 -20.36 6.39
N GLN A 96 20.20 -19.32 5.61
CA GLN A 96 20.95 -18.07 5.64
C GLN A 96 20.51 -17.20 6.82
N ILE A 97 21.46 -16.45 7.37
CA ILE A 97 21.16 -15.44 8.40
C ILE A 97 20.90 -14.11 7.69
N ILE A 98 19.75 -13.50 7.99
CA ILE A 98 19.33 -12.21 7.47
C ILE A 98 19.35 -11.22 8.63
N GLN A 99 20.17 -10.17 8.52
CA GLN A 99 20.13 -9.02 9.43
C GLN A 99 19.01 -8.09 8.94
N ALA A 100 17.89 -8.04 9.66
CA ALA A 100 16.68 -7.34 9.27
C ALA A 100 16.44 -6.10 10.16
N ASP A 101 17.48 -5.35 10.41
CA ASP A 101 17.50 -4.12 11.22
C ASP A 101 17.40 -2.84 10.36
N ALA A 102 17.52 -2.95 9.04
CA ALA A 102 17.40 -1.84 8.09
C ALA A 102 16.59 -2.24 6.85
N PHE A 103 15.99 -1.23 6.20
CA PHE A 103 15.33 -1.45 4.91
C PHE A 103 16.34 -1.92 3.86
N GLY A 104 15.91 -2.84 2.99
CA GLY A 104 16.61 -3.14 1.76
C GLY A 104 16.51 -2.01 0.73
N PRO A 105 17.11 -2.16 -0.46
CA PRO A 105 16.95 -1.19 -1.54
C PRO A 105 15.49 -1.00 -1.90
N ASN A 106 15.11 0.23 -2.26
CA ASN A 106 13.83 0.49 -2.90
C ASN A 106 13.86 0.00 -4.34
N CYS A 107 12.70 -0.36 -4.88
CA CYS A 107 12.65 -0.74 -6.29
C CYS A 107 12.94 0.45 -7.19
N PRO A 108 13.59 0.22 -8.35
CA PRO A 108 14.06 1.27 -9.23
C PRO A 108 12.94 2.24 -9.61
N GLN A 109 13.19 3.53 -9.37
CA GLN A 109 12.26 4.62 -9.61
C GLN A 109 13.02 5.93 -9.70
N TYR A 110 12.42 6.95 -10.29
CA TYR A 110 12.97 8.29 -10.32
C TYR A 110 12.00 9.29 -9.67
N GLU A 111 12.56 10.36 -9.13
CA GLU A 111 11.80 11.44 -8.55
C GLU A 111 11.53 12.49 -9.63
N ALA A 112 10.25 12.74 -9.97
CA ALA A 112 9.89 13.79 -10.90
C ALA A 112 10.30 15.16 -10.37
N THR A 113 10.79 16.04 -11.24
CA THR A 113 11.21 17.41 -10.87
C THR A 113 10.06 18.41 -10.88
N ALA A 114 8.88 18.00 -11.37
CA ALA A 114 7.69 18.84 -11.35
C ALA A 114 7.28 19.20 -9.92
N ALA A 115 7.00 20.48 -9.68
CA ALA A 115 6.57 20.96 -8.38
C ALA A 115 5.26 20.27 -7.93
N SER A 116 5.26 19.75 -6.72
CA SER A 116 4.10 19.09 -6.13
C SER A 116 4.09 19.24 -4.60
N VAL A 117 2.96 18.92 -3.99
CA VAL A 117 2.89 18.82 -2.52
C VAL A 117 3.96 17.86 -1.99
N TYR A 118 4.21 16.78 -2.68
CA TYR A 118 5.16 15.75 -2.23
C TYR A 118 6.62 16.13 -2.44
N THR A 119 6.97 16.80 -3.54
CA THR A 119 8.36 17.22 -3.81
C THR A 119 8.78 18.43 -2.97
N ASP A 120 7.85 19.37 -2.73
CA ASP A 120 8.21 20.70 -2.23
C ASP A 120 7.70 21.00 -0.83
N VAL A 121 6.69 20.28 -0.32
CA VAL A 121 6.04 20.57 0.96
C VAL A 121 6.11 19.40 1.95
N ARG A 122 5.94 18.17 1.47
CA ARG A 122 5.84 16.96 2.31
C ARG A 122 6.69 15.82 1.77
N ARG A 123 8.00 15.99 1.83
CA ARG A 123 8.97 14.98 1.37
C ARG A 123 8.95 13.68 2.20
N GLU A 124 8.28 13.67 3.34
CA GLU A 124 8.08 12.49 4.19
C GLU A 124 7.22 11.40 3.51
N TYR A 125 6.61 11.71 2.36
CA TYR A 125 5.96 10.73 1.48
C TYR A 125 6.91 10.07 0.47
N PHE A 126 8.17 10.52 0.40
CA PHE A 126 9.17 9.88 -0.45
C PHE A 126 9.91 8.77 0.28
N ILE A 127 10.41 7.84 -0.51
CA ILE A 127 11.30 6.76 -0.06
C ILE A 127 12.56 7.31 0.60
N GLN A 128 13.10 6.52 1.52
CA GLN A 128 14.42 6.75 2.10
C GLN A 128 15.41 5.70 1.59
N GLY A 129 16.67 6.08 1.47
CA GLY A 129 17.74 5.17 1.03
C GLY A 129 17.92 5.13 -0.49
N VAL A 130 18.49 4.03 -0.97
CA VAL A 130 18.91 3.85 -2.36
C VAL A 130 17.96 2.94 -3.14
N ASN A 131 17.92 3.12 -4.45
CA ASN A 131 17.23 2.21 -5.37
C ASN A 131 18.15 1.05 -5.77
N GLY A 132 17.59 -0.09 -6.10
CA GLY A 132 18.34 -1.23 -6.59
C GLY A 132 17.48 -2.35 -7.15
N ASP A 133 18.04 -3.13 -8.07
CA ASP A 133 17.36 -4.29 -8.66
C ASP A 133 17.04 -5.39 -7.63
N ASP A 134 17.80 -5.47 -6.53
CA ASP A 134 17.57 -6.45 -5.46
C ASP A 134 16.59 -5.90 -4.42
N CYS A 135 15.42 -5.48 -4.87
CA CYS A 135 14.45 -4.76 -4.07
C CYS A 135 13.29 -5.61 -3.54
N LEU A 136 13.11 -6.84 -4.03
CA LEU A 136 11.93 -7.64 -3.69
C LEU A 136 12.00 -8.16 -2.25
N SER A 137 11.64 -7.28 -1.31
CA SER A 137 11.67 -7.54 0.12
C SER A 137 10.37 -7.17 0.82
N VAL A 138 10.15 -7.76 1.99
CA VAL A 138 9.09 -7.39 2.92
C VAL A 138 9.69 -6.81 4.20
N SER A 139 8.94 -5.91 4.81
CA SER A 139 9.23 -5.36 6.14
C SER A 139 8.06 -5.66 7.06
N VAL A 140 8.37 -6.08 8.30
CA VAL A 140 7.38 -6.55 9.27
C VAL A 140 7.54 -5.78 10.58
N TRP A 141 6.45 -5.27 11.11
CA TRP A 141 6.37 -4.68 12.45
C TRP A 141 5.39 -5.48 13.29
N ALA A 142 5.86 -5.96 14.42
CA ALA A 142 5.12 -6.87 15.27
C ALA A 142 5.21 -6.44 16.74
N PRO A 143 4.19 -6.74 17.55
CA PRO A 143 4.21 -6.44 18.99
C PRO A 143 5.34 -7.18 19.69
N LEU A 144 5.96 -6.51 20.67
CA LEU A 144 6.93 -7.16 21.55
C LEU A 144 6.23 -8.01 22.62
N TYR A 145 5.04 -7.58 23.03
CA TYR A 145 4.20 -8.26 24.01
C TYR A 145 2.79 -8.44 23.44
N PRO A 146 2.59 -9.42 22.54
CA PRO A 146 1.29 -9.60 21.91
C PRO A 146 0.20 -9.90 22.95
N THR A 147 -0.96 -9.29 22.78
CA THR A 147 -2.11 -9.45 23.69
C THR A 147 -2.80 -10.80 23.53
N GLU A 148 -2.58 -11.47 22.40
CA GLU A 148 -3.20 -12.75 22.01
C GLU A 148 -2.18 -13.62 21.27
N ASP A 149 -2.36 -14.94 21.30
CA ASP A 149 -1.48 -15.89 20.60
C ASP A 149 -1.56 -15.73 19.05
N LYS A 150 -2.71 -15.28 18.57
CA LYS A 150 -2.97 -15.06 17.14
C LYS A 150 -3.56 -13.67 16.95
N VAL A 151 -2.74 -12.76 16.47
CA VAL A 151 -3.15 -11.40 16.14
C VAL A 151 -3.40 -11.26 14.63
N PRO A 152 -4.32 -10.37 14.20
CA PRO A 152 -4.51 -10.09 12.79
C PRO A 152 -3.24 -9.49 12.17
N VAL A 153 -3.08 -9.72 10.88
CA VAL A 153 -2.00 -9.14 10.09
C VAL A 153 -2.59 -8.23 9.02
N ILE A 154 -2.10 -7.01 8.96
CA ILE A 154 -2.45 -6.02 7.94
C ILE A 154 -1.29 -5.96 6.95
N VAL A 155 -1.57 -6.22 5.68
CA VAL A 155 -0.55 -6.09 4.63
C VAL A 155 -0.74 -4.74 3.94
N TRP A 156 0.26 -3.89 4.08
CA TRP A 156 0.30 -2.57 3.46
C TRP A 156 0.96 -2.63 2.10
N ILE A 157 0.28 -2.12 1.10
CA ILE A 157 0.77 -1.96 -0.26
C ILE A 157 0.71 -0.48 -0.59
N TYR A 158 1.86 0.13 -0.70
CA TYR A 158 1.97 1.57 -0.92
C TYR A 158 1.48 1.99 -2.31
N GLY A 159 1.01 3.21 -2.41
CA GLY A 159 0.65 3.85 -3.67
C GLY A 159 1.82 4.55 -4.36
N GLY A 160 1.51 5.34 -5.40
CA GLY A 160 2.48 6.12 -6.17
C GLY A 160 2.34 5.93 -7.69
N GLY A 161 1.12 5.66 -8.17
CA GLY A 161 0.80 5.59 -9.61
C GLY A 161 1.54 4.50 -10.37
N GLN A 162 2.05 3.45 -9.70
CA GLN A 162 2.91 2.40 -10.27
C GLN A 162 4.31 2.89 -10.68
N THR A 163 4.66 4.11 -10.36
CA THR A 163 5.92 4.72 -10.77
C THR A 163 6.85 4.98 -9.60
N THR A 164 6.33 5.26 -8.41
CA THR A 164 7.08 5.61 -7.21
C THR A 164 6.50 4.96 -5.95
N GLY A 165 7.24 5.06 -4.84
CA GLY A 165 6.83 4.59 -3.53
C GLY A 165 7.76 3.49 -2.96
N GLY A 166 7.51 3.09 -1.72
CA GLY A 166 8.34 2.08 -1.06
C GLY A 166 7.96 1.87 0.40
N SER A 167 8.43 0.75 0.96
CA SER A 167 8.26 0.45 2.39
C SER A 167 9.03 1.39 3.31
N SER A 168 9.99 2.14 2.77
CA SER A 168 10.84 3.07 3.53
C SER A 168 10.24 4.47 3.68
N VAL A 169 9.03 4.71 3.15
CA VAL A 169 8.34 6.00 3.25
C VAL A 169 8.03 6.31 4.73
N PRO A 170 8.55 7.42 5.31
CA PRO A 170 8.42 7.70 6.74
C PRO A 170 6.98 7.76 7.25
N TYR A 171 6.09 8.44 6.55
CA TYR A 171 4.69 8.59 6.95
C TYR A 171 3.88 7.29 6.90
N GLN A 172 4.43 6.22 6.31
CA GLN A 172 3.79 4.90 6.22
C GLN A 172 4.41 3.88 7.17
N ASN A 173 5.26 4.30 8.11
CA ASN A 173 5.88 3.42 9.09
C ASN A 173 4.91 3.10 10.24
N PRO A 174 4.47 1.85 10.41
CA PRO A 174 3.42 1.49 11.37
C PRO A 174 3.90 1.26 12.80
N GLN A 175 5.18 1.48 13.10
CA GLN A 175 5.78 1.11 14.40
C GLN A 175 5.04 1.71 15.59
N ARG A 176 4.54 2.96 15.50
CA ARG A 176 3.80 3.64 16.57
C ARG A 176 2.41 3.02 16.76
N TRP A 177 1.74 2.64 15.69
CA TRP A 177 0.45 1.95 15.75
C TRP A 177 0.58 0.58 16.43
N VAL A 178 1.55 -0.23 15.99
CA VAL A 178 1.84 -1.53 16.61
C VAL A 178 2.22 -1.37 18.08
N GLN A 179 3.05 -0.37 18.42
CA GLN A 179 3.42 -0.07 19.81
C GLN A 179 2.20 0.24 20.67
N ARG A 180 1.27 1.06 20.17
CA ARG A 180 0.09 1.48 20.94
C ARG A 180 -0.84 0.31 21.25
N THR A 181 -1.07 -0.58 20.30
CA THR A 181 -2.12 -1.61 20.43
C THR A 181 -1.61 -2.95 20.90
N GLN A 182 -0.38 -3.32 20.60
CA GLN A 182 0.23 -4.64 20.88
C GLN A 182 -0.62 -5.84 20.39
N SER A 183 -1.52 -5.64 19.44
CA SER A 183 -2.57 -6.57 19.08
C SER A 183 -2.73 -6.85 17.58
N HIS A 184 -1.72 -6.47 16.78
CA HIS A 184 -1.68 -6.75 15.34
C HIS A 184 -0.25 -6.69 14.82
N ILE A 185 -0.06 -7.20 13.62
CA ILE A 185 1.17 -7.13 12.84
C ILE A 185 0.89 -6.32 11.59
N VAL A 186 1.84 -5.51 11.16
CA VAL A 186 1.80 -4.85 9.84
C VAL A 186 2.96 -5.36 9.01
N VAL A 187 2.68 -5.68 7.75
CA VAL A 187 3.65 -6.07 6.74
C VAL A 187 3.59 -5.06 5.61
N SER A 188 4.73 -4.51 5.22
CA SER A 188 4.85 -3.72 4.00
C SER A 188 5.77 -4.43 3.03
N LEU A 189 5.47 -4.37 1.74
CA LEU A 189 6.25 -5.09 0.73
C LEU A 189 6.71 -4.16 -0.38
N GLN A 190 7.92 -4.41 -0.87
CA GLN A 190 8.47 -3.77 -2.05
C GLN A 190 8.01 -4.50 -3.30
N TYR A 191 7.79 -3.75 -4.38
CA TYR A 191 7.41 -4.29 -5.67
C TYR A 191 7.99 -3.45 -6.81
N ARG A 192 8.24 -4.08 -7.94
CA ARG A 192 8.81 -3.40 -9.10
C ARG A 192 7.86 -2.34 -9.65
N LEU A 193 8.42 -1.20 -10.01
CA LEU A 193 7.72 -0.01 -10.47
C LEU A 193 8.08 0.32 -11.92
N ASN A 194 7.30 1.18 -12.57
CA ASN A 194 7.56 1.78 -13.87
C ASN A 194 8.10 0.77 -14.91
N PHE A 195 9.13 1.14 -15.66
CA PHE A 195 9.80 0.29 -16.65
C PHE A 195 10.27 -1.05 -16.10
N PHE A 196 10.77 -1.10 -14.86
CA PHE A 196 11.30 -2.33 -14.26
C PHE A 196 10.20 -3.31 -13.84
N GLY A 197 9.00 -2.81 -13.54
CA GLY A 197 7.82 -3.61 -13.20
C GLY A 197 6.93 -3.89 -14.40
N GLN A 198 6.93 -3.00 -15.39
CA GLN A 198 5.99 -2.99 -16.51
C GLN A 198 6.67 -2.57 -17.82
N PRO A 199 7.69 -3.31 -18.26
CA PRO A 199 8.49 -2.96 -19.41
C PRO A 199 7.72 -3.01 -20.72
N ASN A 200 6.62 -3.75 -20.79
CA ASN A 200 5.89 -4.05 -22.02
C ASN A 200 6.84 -4.55 -23.11
N THR A 201 7.64 -5.56 -22.79
CA THR A 201 8.60 -6.12 -23.74
C THR A 201 7.91 -6.92 -24.84
N PRO A 202 8.47 -6.96 -26.05
CA PRO A 202 7.86 -7.67 -27.19
C PRO A 202 8.12 -9.19 -27.20
N THR A 203 8.53 -9.80 -26.10
CA THR A 203 8.75 -11.26 -26.02
C THR A 203 7.63 -11.94 -25.25
N GLU A 204 7.19 -13.12 -25.68
CA GLU A 204 6.08 -13.89 -25.08
C GLU A 204 6.25 -14.18 -23.56
N ASN A 205 7.50 -14.26 -23.09
CA ASN A 205 7.80 -14.49 -21.68
C ASN A 205 7.80 -13.19 -20.83
N ALA A 206 7.65 -12.05 -21.45
CA ALA A 206 7.62 -10.75 -20.82
C ALA A 206 6.20 -10.17 -20.74
N GLY A 207 5.23 -10.87 -21.31
CA GLY A 207 3.83 -10.56 -21.12
C GLY A 207 3.53 -10.55 -19.64
N SER A 208 3.08 -9.42 -19.12
CA SER A 208 2.71 -9.22 -17.72
C SER A 208 3.76 -9.75 -16.72
N THR A 209 4.95 -9.16 -16.73
CA THR A 209 5.89 -9.23 -15.61
C THR A 209 5.34 -8.49 -14.40
N TYR A 210 4.02 -8.32 -14.43
CA TYR A 210 3.29 -7.86 -13.27
C TYR A 210 3.76 -8.68 -12.10
N LEU A 211 4.02 -7.99 -11.11
CA LEU A 211 3.86 -8.30 -9.76
C LEU A 211 3.11 -9.60 -9.51
N MET A 212 3.55 -10.66 -10.08
CA MET A 212 3.24 -11.97 -9.57
C MET A 212 4.22 -12.18 -8.43
N LEU A 213 3.77 -11.82 -7.26
CA LEU A 213 4.15 -12.50 -6.04
C LEU A 213 3.62 -13.93 -6.17
N GLU A 214 4.16 -14.71 -7.08
CA GLU A 214 4.11 -16.14 -6.99
C GLU A 214 5.03 -16.51 -5.84
N LEU A 215 4.50 -16.42 -4.64
CA LEU A 215 5.12 -17.09 -3.52
C LEU A 215 4.89 -18.59 -3.72
N PRO A 216 5.90 -19.43 -3.48
CA PRO A 216 5.78 -20.85 -3.66
C PRO A 216 4.59 -21.39 -2.86
N SER A 217 3.90 -22.39 -3.40
CA SER A 217 2.74 -23.09 -2.82
C SER A 217 2.95 -23.70 -1.42
N ASN A 218 4.03 -23.40 -0.75
CA ASN A 218 4.43 -23.92 0.54
C ASN A 218 4.30 -22.88 1.68
N GLY A 219 3.41 -21.92 1.56
CA GLY A 219 3.06 -21.06 2.69
C GLY A 219 3.09 -19.54 2.49
N PHE A 220 3.35 -19.06 1.27
CA PHE A 220 3.25 -17.65 0.89
C PHE A 220 2.63 -17.52 -0.49
N GLU A 221 1.36 -17.74 -0.59
CA GLU A 221 0.65 -17.51 -1.83
C GLU A 221 0.28 -16.03 -1.92
N THR A 222 0.89 -15.38 -2.88
CA THR A 222 0.44 -14.17 -3.59
C THR A 222 0.06 -12.95 -2.75
N ILE A 223 1.00 -12.10 -2.43
CA ILE A 223 0.78 -10.72 -2.00
C ILE A 223 1.06 -9.81 -3.21
N LEU A 224 0.07 -9.04 -3.63
CA LEU A 224 0.12 -8.26 -4.87
C LEU A 224 0.12 -6.76 -4.61
N PRO A 225 0.87 -5.94 -5.31
CA PRO A 225 0.93 -4.51 -5.14
C PRO A 225 0.05 -3.72 -6.09
N HIS A 226 -0.26 -2.56 -5.65
CA HIS A 226 -1.00 -1.50 -6.30
C HIS A 226 -2.54 -1.60 -6.22
N LEU A 227 -3.16 -0.42 -6.20
CA LEU A 227 -4.59 -0.24 -6.27
C LEU A 227 -5.26 -1.16 -7.30
N VAL A 228 -4.68 -1.23 -8.50
CA VAL A 228 -5.09 -2.11 -9.58
C VAL A 228 -4.87 -3.59 -9.23
N VAL A 229 -3.92 -3.92 -8.40
CA VAL A 229 -3.54 -5.29 -8.10
C VAL A 229 -4.36 -5.88 -6.95
N ILE A 230 -4.80 -5.10 -5.98
CA ILE A 230 -5.75 -5.62 -4.98
C ILE A 230 -7.11 -5.85 -5.60
N LEU A 231 -7.46 -5.04 -6.56
CA LEU A 231 -8.58 -5.33 -7.42
C LEU A 231 -8.32 -6.57 -8.27
N ARG A 232 -7.07 -6.81 -8.65
CA ARG A 232 -6.66 -8.06 -9.28
C ARG A 232 -6.70 -9.23 -8.32
N ALA A 233 -6.29 -9.11 -7.07
CA ALA A 233 -6.48 -10.16 -6.09
C ALA A 233 -7.97 -10.43 -5.85
N CYS A 234 -8.78 -9.38 -5.78
CA CYS A 234 -10.23 -9.51 -5.68
C CYS A 234 -10.87 -10.11 -6.93
N ILE A 235 -10.35 -9.81 -8.12
CA ILE A 235 -10.90 -10.23 -9.41
C ILE A 235 -10.06 -11.35 -10.05
N GLY A 236 -8.74 -11.36 -9.88
CA GLY A 236 -7.85 -12.36 -10.45
C GLY A 236 -7.91 -13.73 -9.78
N TRP A 237 -8.24 -13.79 -8.50
CA TRP A 237 -8.37 -15.04 -7.72
C TRP A 237 -9.66 -15.04 -6.89
N PRO A 238 -10.83 -15.05 -7.53
CA PRO A 238 -12.11 -14.95 -6.83
C PRO A 238 -12.42 -16.12 -5.91
N ASP A 239 -11.89 -17.30 -6.22
CA ASP A 239 -12.21 -18.57 -5.54
C ASP A 239 -11.20 -18.97 -4.46
N ASP A 240 -10.03 -18.33 -4.41
CA ASP A 240 -8.98 -18.59 -3.42
C ASP A 240 -8.35 -17.29 -2.89
N PRO A 241 -9.13 -16.45 -2.20
CA PRO A 241 -8.60 -15.23 -1.61
C PRO A 241 -7.77 -15.57 -0.38
N ILE A 242 -6.49 -15.22 -0.40
CA ILE A 242 -5.58 -15.38 0.74
C ILE A 242 -5.98 -14.49 1.93
N VAL A 243 -6.76 -13.46 1.67
CA VAL A 243 -7.16 -12.43 2.63
C VAL A 243 -8.61 -12.59 3.07
N THR A 244 -9.00 -11.94 4.17
CA THR A 244 -10.38 -11.93 4.68
C THR A 244 -11.13 -10.64 4.42
N GLY A 245 -10.45 -9.60 3.96
CA GLY A 245 -11.04 -8.30 3.62
C GLY A 245 -10.05 -7.40 2.93
N PHE A 246 -10.55 -6.32 2.35
CA PHE A 246 -9.78 -5.32 1.64
C PHE A 246 -10.00 -3.94 2.24
N ILE A 247 -8.94 -3.15 2.33
CA ILE A 247 -9.02 -1.71 2.66
C ILE A 247 -8.40 -0.94 1.49
N GLN A 248 -9.10 0.08 1.01
CA GLN A 248 -8.71 0.83 -0.17
C GLN A 248 -8.84 2.32 0.09
N ASP A 249 -7.70 2.99 0.21
CA ASP A 249 -7.60 4.40 0.52
C ASP A 249 -7.35 5.20 -0.77
N SER A 250 -8.28 6.11 -1.09
CA SER A 250 -8.24 7.02 -2.25
C SER A 250 -7.93 6.34 -3.58
N GLY A 251 -8.71 5.28 -3.88
CA GLY A 251 -8.60 4.59 -5.15
C GLY A 251 -9.73 3.59 -5.38
N ALA A 252 -10.05 3.33 -6.63
CA ALA A 252 -11.05 2.35 -7.06
C ALA A 252 -10.72 1.78 -8.44
N VAL A 253 -11.32 0.64 -8.80
CA VAL A 253 -11.22 0.12 -10.17
C VAL A 253 -11.97 0.94 -11.17
N GLU A 254 -13.12 1.47 -10.74
CA GLU A 254 -14.01 2.24 -11.59
C GLU A 254 -13.65 3.72 -11.54
N GLY A 255 -13.69 4.40 -12.69
CA GLY A 255 -13.56 5.85 -12.77
C GLY A 255 -12.16 6.41 -12.56
N GLN A 256 -11.16 5.63 -12.19
CA GLN A 256 -9.80 6.10 -12.29
C GLN A 256 -9.32 5.94 -13.72
N GLY A 257 -8.90 7.01 -14.36
CA GLY A 257 -8.29 7.02 -15.69
C GLY A 257 -7.05 6.11 -15.85
N VAL A 258 -6.72 5.36 -14.82
CA VAL A 258 -5.81 4.20 -14.83
C VAL A 258 -6.24 3.19 -15.90
N HIS A 259 -7.50 3.26 -16.31
CA HIS A 259 -8.06 2.45 -17.39
C HIS A 259 -8.21 3.18 -18.73
N THR A 260 -7.52 4.30 -18.92
CA THR A 260 -7.02 4.53 -20.27
C THR A 260 -6.15 3.33 -20.55
N ILE A 261 -6.78 2.28 -21.10
CA ILE A 261 -6.12 1.03 -21.48
C ILE A 261 -4.89 1.45 -22.24
N TYR A 262 -3.74 1.38 -21.59
CA TYR A 262 -2.50 1.65 -22.28
C TYR A 262 -2.35 0.51 -23.28
N THR A 263 -2.50 0.85 -24.55
CA THR A 263 -2.57 -0.11 -25.65
C THR A 263 -1.35 -0.02 -26.53
N ASP A 264 -0.15 0.10 -25.96
CA ASP A 264 1.06 -0.06 -26.76
C ASP A 264 1.26 -1.53 -27.13
N THR A 265 0.39 -2.01 -28.03
CA THR A 265 0.44 -3.36 -28.58
C THR A 265 1.65 -3.60 -29.48
N THR A 266 2.35 -2.54 -29.86
CA THR A 266 3.55 -2.59 -30.70
C THR A 266 4.83 -2.58 -29.87
N HIS A 267 4.74 -2.48 -28.56
CA HIS A 267 5.88 -2.40 -27.64
C HIS A 267 6.83 -1.23 -27.98
N SER A 268 6.25 -0.12 -28.46
CA SER A 268 6.99 1.00 -29.03
C SER A 268 7.83 1.73 -27.99
N ASN A 269 7.34 1.86 -26.74
CA ASN A 269 8.08 2.52 -25.66
C ASN A 269 9.31 1.72 -25.25
N PHE A 270 9.19 0.39 -25.14
CA PHE A 270 10.34 -0.46 -24.82
C PHE A 270 11.41 -0.36 -25.92
N THR A 271 10.98 -0.53 -27.18
CA THR A 271 11.87 -0.49 -28.35
C THR A 271 12.54 0.88 -28.48
N PHE A 272 11.80 1.95 -28.27
CA PHE A 272 12.33 3.31 -28.31
C PHE A 272 13.42 3.49 -27.24
N LEU A 273 13.11 3.20 -25.97
CA LEU A 273 14.05 3.32 -24.85
C LEU A 273 15.30 2.48 -25.07
N ALA A 274 15.14 1.23 -25.52
CA ALA A 274 16.27 0.35 -25.82
C ALA A 274 17.19 0.94 -26.89
N ASN A 275 16.65 1.46 -27.97
CA ASN A 275 17.42 2.07 -29.05
C ASN A 275 18.16 3.34 -28.60
N GLU A 276 17.51 4.22 -27.85
CA GLU A 276 18.12 5.44 -27.30
C GLU A 276 19.29 5.14 -26.36
N LEU A 277 19.20 4.03 -25.63
CA LEU A 277 20.28 3.55 -24.74
C LEU A 277 21.32 2.68 -25.47
N GLY A 278 21.23 2.55 -26.79
CA GLY A 278 22.19 1.78 -27.60
C GLY A 278 21.96 0.27 -27.64
N CYS A 279 20.88 -0.22 -27.01
CA CYS A 279 20.46 -1.62 -27.08
C CYS A 279 19.67 -1.86 -28.39
N THR A 280 20.40 -2.02 -29.51
CA THR A 280 19.83 -2.15 -30.86
C THR A 280 19.72 -3.61 -31.29
N GLY A 281 19.05 -3.84 -32.44
CA GLY A 281 18.90 -5.15 -33.05
C GLY A 281 17.48 -5.69 -32.99
N ASN A 282 17.32 -7.01 -32.99
CA ASN A 282 15.99 -7.61 -32.86
C ASN A 282 15.51 -7.60 -31.39
N THR A 283 14.25 -7.89 -31.19
CA THR A 283 13.59 -7.94 -29.88
C THR A 283 14.38 -8.70 -28.81
N THR A 284 14.86 -9.90 -29.12
CA THR A 284 15.61 -10.71 -28.16
C THR A 284 16.91 -10.02 -27.75
N SER A 285 17.64 -9.49 -28.72
CA SER A 285 18.88 -8.75 -28.44
C SER A 285 18.65 -7.50 -27.62
N GLN A 286 17.56 -6.77 -27.86
CA GLN A 286 17.18 -5.60 -27.08
C GLN A 286 16.86 -5.97 -25.62
N VAL A 287 16.05 -7.01 -25.40
CA VAL A 287 15.71 -7.47 -24.05
C VAL A 287 16.94 -7.98 -23.30
N GLU A 288 17.82 -8.76 -23.97
CA GLU A 288 19.07 -9.23 -23.36
C GLU A 288 19.99 -8.06 -22.97
N CYS A 289 20.17 -7.08 -23.84
CA CYS A 289 20.95 -5.89 -23.57
C CYS A 289 20.36 -5.10 -22.39
N MET A 290 19.08 -4.74 -22.46
CA MET A 290 18.40 -3.98 -21.42
C MET A 290 18.34 -4.72 -20.08
N SER A 291 18.37 -6.06 -20.07
CA SER A 291 18.33 -6.84 -18.83
C SER A 291 19.60 -6.66 -18.00
N THR A 292 20.71 -6.34 -18.62
CA THR A 292 22.01 -6.10 -17.96
C THR A 292 22.44 -4.63 -17.97
N TYR A 293 21.65 -3.74 -18.58
CA TYR A 293 21.95 -2.32 -18.64
C TYR A 293 21.94 -1.71 -17.22
N PRO A 294 22.84 -0.75 -16.90
CA PRO A 294 22.84 -0.14 -15.57
C PRO A 294 21.49 0.50 -15.23
N GLN A 295 20.94 0.13 -14.08
CA GLN A 295 19.64 0.61 -13.62
C GLN A 295 19.59 2.14 -13.54
N ALA A 296 20.62 2.75 -12.92
CA ALA A 296 20.69 4.20 -12.73
C ALA A 296 20.67 4.98 -14.06
N ASP A 297 21.27 4.43 -15.13
CA ASP A 297 21.29 5.08 -16.44
C ASP A 297 19.91 5.01 -17.10
N ILE A 298 19.17 3.92 -16.89
CA ILE A 298 17.78 3.79 -17.35
C ILE A 298 16.88 4.81 -16.62
N GLU A 299 16.99 4.89 -15.30
CA GLU A 299 16.22 5.86 -14.48
C GLU A 299 16.54 7.30 -14.91
N ALA A 300 17.80 7.65 -15.03
CA ALA A 300 18.24 8.98 -15.41
C ALA A 300 17.73 9.36 -16.83
N PHE A 301 17.73 8.41 -17.77
CA PHE A 301 17.19 8.66 -19.11
C PHE A 301 15.68 8.91 -19.08
N ILE A 302 14.92 8.06 -18.39
CA ILE A 302 13.46 8.19 -18.29
C ILE A 302 13.10 9.51 -17.61
N GLN A 303 13.78 9.84 -16.51
CA GLN A 303 13.60 11.11 -15.81
C GLN A 303 13.86 12.30 -16.75
N TYR A 304 15.04 12.36 -17.37
CA TYR A 304 15.39 13.43 -18.29
C TYR A 304 14.37 13.58 -19.43
N TRP A 305 13.94 12.45 -20.00
CA TRP A 305 13.00 12.43 -21.12
C TRP A 305 11.63 13.00 -20.71
N THR A 306 11.14 12.55 -19.56
CA THR A 306 9.84 12.94 -19.02
C THR A 306 9.83 14.40 -18.56
N ASP A 307 10.83 14.82 -17.79
CA ASP A 307 10.94 16.19 -17.27
C ASP A 307 11.10 17.23 -18.38
N ALA A 308 11.75 16.86 -19.49
CA ALA A 308 11.88 17.70 -20.68
C ALA A 308 10.63 17.71 -21.57
N GLY A 309 9.57 16.99 -21.23
CA GLY A 309 8.33 16.91 -22.02
C GLY A 309 8.54 16.36 -23.43
N LYS A 310 9.51 15.45 -23.59
CA LYS A 310 9.86 14.90 -24.91
C LYS A 310 8.83 13.90 -25.42
N THR A 311 8.85 13.66 -26.75
CA THR A 311 7.99 12.69 -27.44
C THR A 311 8.82 11.59 -28.08
N PRO A 312 8.34 10.32 -28.09
CA PRO A 312 7.07 9.86 -27.50
C PRO A 312 7.06 9.96 -25.98
N ALA A 313 5.89 10.17 -25.36
CA ALA A 313 5.77 10.08 -23.92
C ALA A 313 6.08 8.64 -23.49
N LEU A 314 7.02 8.49 -22.54
CA LEU A 314 7.38 7.18 -22.00
C LEU A 314 6.40 6.80 -20.89
N VAL A 315 5.53 5.84 -21.18
CA VAL A 315 4.52 5.35 -20.24
C VAL A 315 4.73 3.86 -20.01
N PHE A 316 4.99 3.51 -18.75
CA PHE A 316 5.20 2.13 -18.31
C PHE A 316 4.19 1.81 -17.21
N GLN A 317 2.97 1.50 -17.61
CA GLN A 317 1.84 1.20 -16.75
C GLN A 317 1.21 -0.14 -17.13
N SER A 318 0.31 -0.61 -16.27
CA SER A 318 -0.43 -1.83 -16.51
C SER A 318 -1.22 -1.76 -17.82
N TYR A 319 -1.08 -2.77 -18.65
CA TYR A 319 -1.93 -2.97 -19.83
C TYR A 319 -2.91 -4.12 -19.60
N ASN A 320 -4.01 -4.10 -20.33
CA ASN A 320 -5.02 -5.13 -20.27
C ASN A 320 -4.51 -6.44 -20.89
N ASP A 321 -4.45 -7.50 -20.09
CA ASP A 321 -4.13 -8.87 -20.54
C ASP A 321 -5.34 -9.81 -20.41
N ASN A 322 -6.49 -9.30 -19.94
CA ASN A 322 -7.73 -10.06 -19.65
C ASN A 322 -7.52 -11.29 -18.74
N ASN A 323 -6.38 -11.36 -18.07
CA ASN A 323 -6.05 -12.41 -17.11
C ASN A 323 -5.87 -11.82 -15.72
N ASN A 324 -4.99 -10.82 -15.60
CA ASN A 324 -4.74 -10.11 -14.35
C ASN A 324 -5.23 -8.66 -14.40
N THR A 325 -5.38 -8.09 -15.58
CA THR A 325 -5.91 -6.75 -15.80
C THR A 325 -7.03 -6.82 -16.82
N PHE A 326 -8.18 -6.31 -16.47
CA PHE A 326 -9.38 -6.41 -17.28
C PHE A 326 -9.71 -5.08 -17.95
N ALA A 327 -10.19 -5.14 -19.20
CA ALA A 327 -10.67 -3.96 -19.90
C ALA A 327 -11.94 -3.36 -19.28
N ASN A 328 -12.71 -4.19 -18.58
CA ASN A 328 -13.99 -3.80 -17.99
C ASN A 328 -14.18 -4.51 -16.65
N TYR A 329 -13.83 -3.83 -15.58
CA TYR A 329 -13.97 -4.35 -14.23
C TYR A 329 -15.42 -4.39 -13.77
N THR A 330 -16.29 -3.46 -14.21
CA THR A 330 -17.73 -3.52 -13.96
C THR A 330 -18.31 -4.83 -14.48
N ALA A 331 -17.94 -5.25 -15.69
CA ALA A 331 -18.38 -6.52 -16.26
C ALA A 331 -17.86 -7.71 -15.44
N ALA A 332 -16.62 -7.66 -14.95
CA ALA A 332 -16.06 -8.71 -14.08
C ALA A 332 -16.85 -8.82 -12.76
N TYR A 333 -17.14 -7.70 -12.10
CA TYR A 333 -17.99 -7.68 -10.90
C TYR A 333 -19.40 -8.26 -11.18
N LEU A 334 -20.09 -7.76 -12.22
CA LEU A 334 -21.46 -8.17 -12.54
C LEU A 334 -21.56 -9.63 -13.00
N SER A 335 -20.49 -10.20 -13.56
CA SER A 335 -20.42 -11.63 -13.90
C SER A 335 -20.12 -12.51 -12.68
N GLY A 336 -19.87 -11.92 -11.50
CA GLY A 336 -19.51 -12.63 -10.28
C GLY A 336 -18.03 -13.03 -10.20
N HIS A 337 -17.19 -12.55 -11.12
CA HIS A 337 -15.76 -12.81 -11.14
C HIS A 337 -15.03 -11.82 -10.21
N TYR A 338 -15.20 -11.98 -8.91
CA TYR A 338 -14.52 -11.22 -7.86
C TYR A 338 -14.58 -11.95 -6.52
N ALA A 339 -13.60 -11.73 -5.65
CA ALA A 339 -13.63 -12.26 -4.28
C ALA A 339 -14.72 -11.58 -3.46
N LYS A 340 -15.69 -12.36 -2.98
CA LYS A 340 -16.87 -11.88 -2.22
C LYS A 340 -16.51 -11.59 -0.77
N LEU A 341 -15.51 -10.75 -0.55
CA LEU A 341 -15.00 -10.37 0.77
C LEU A 341 -15.45 -8.96 1.14
N PRO A 342 -15.59 -8.66 2.45
CA PRO A 342 -15.83 -7.32 2.94
C PRO A 342 -14.75 -6.33 2.49
N LYS A 343 -15.15 -5.07 2.28
CA LYS A 343 -14.25 -4.04 1.78
C LYS A 343 -14.54 -2.68 2.41
N ILE A 344 -13.46 -1.99 2.81
CA ILE A 344 -13.48 -0.55 3.08
C ILE A 344 -13.07 0.18 1.80
N LEU A 345 -13.81 1.22 1.45
CA LEU A 345 -13.56 2.11 0.33
C LEU A 345 -13.54 3.55 0.82
N GLY A 346 -12.46 4.28 0.59
CA GLY A 346 -12.34 5.65 1.05
C GLY A 346 -11.76 6.64 0.05
N HIS A 347 -11.92 7.92 0.37
CA HIS A 347 -11.29 9.03 -0.32
C HIS A 347 -11.10 10.18 0.65
N ASN A 348 -10.25 11.15 0.27
CA ASN A 348 -10.06 12.36 1.02
C ASN A 348 -10.94 13.49 0.47
N LEU A 349 -11.33 14.42 1.34
CA LEU A 349 -12.22 15.52 0.97
C LEU A 349 -11.72 16.32 -0.23
N ILE A 350 -10.40 16.51 -0.35
CA ILE A 350 -9.75 17.31 -1.39
C ILE A 350 -8.56 16.55 -1.99
N ASP A 351 -8.77 15.32 -2.49
CA ASP A 351 -7.69 14.53 -3.11
C ASP A 351 -6.93 15.34 -4.20
N GLY A 352 -7.63 16.19 -4.93
CA GLY A 352 -7.09 17.01 -6.00
C GLY A 352 -6.04 18.04 -5.56
N ALA A 353 -6.02 18.44 -4.28
CA ALA A 353 -5.07 19.43 -3.80
C ALA A 353 -3.60 19.00 -3.96
N SER A 354 -3.32 17.71 -4.02
CA SER A 354 -1.97 17.18 -4.22
C SER A 354 -1.81 16.30 -5.46
N THR A 355 -2.91 15.87 -6.09
CA THR A 355 -2.87 15.06 -7.32
C THR A 355 -2.98 15.87 -8.59
N ALA A 356 -3.52 17.10 -8.53
CA ALA A 356 -3.47 18.06 -9.63
C ALA A 356 -2.15 18.86 -9.60
N ALA A 357 -1.70 19.28 -10.78
CA ALA A 357 -0.49 20.08 -10.90
C ALA A 357 -0.63 21.44 -10.19
N LEU A 358 0.38 21.82 -9.44
CA LEU A 358 0.43 23.14 -8.79
C LEU A 358 0.44 24.26 -9.83
N SER A 359 -0.14 25.43 -9.47
CA SER A 359 -0.12 26.63 -10.31
C SER A 359 1.27 27.28 -10.32
N SER A 360 2.01 27.19 -9.21
CA SER A 360 3.42 27.57 -9.13
C SER A 360 4.18 26.76 -8.07
N GLY A 361 5.49 26.61 -8.29
CA GLY A 361 6.44 25.99 -7.36
C GLY A 361 7.19 27.01 -6.51
N PRO A 362 8.24 26.52 -5.79
CA PRO A 362 9.08 27.40 -4.96
C PRO A 362 9.65 28.62 -5.75
N PRO A 363 9.84 29.80 -5.07
CA PRO A 363 9.67 30.00 -3.64
C PRO A 363 8.24 30.31 -3.20
N ASN A 364 7.31 30.55 -4.11
CA ASN A 364 5.91 30.88 -3.83
C ASN A 364 5.01 29.76 -4.32
N ILE A 365 4.77 28.75 -3.49
CA ILE A 365 3.97 27.59 -3.84
C ILE A 365 2.49 27.96 -3.80
N GLU A 366 1.83 27.89 -4.95
CA GLU A 366 0.39 28.08 -5.10
C GLU A 366 -0.28 26.75 -5.46
N GLY A 367 -1.45 26.51 -4.85
CA GLY A 367 -2.24 25.31 -5.10
C GLY A 367 -2.66 25.15 -6.56
N PRO A 368 -3.22 24.00 -6.91
CA PRO A 368 -3.79 23.79 -8.23
C PRO A 368 -4.86 24.82 -8.58
N ALA A 369 -5.07 25.07 -9.87
CA ALA A 369 -6.23 25.84 -10.30
C ALA A 369 -7.52 25.14 -9.82
N PRO A 370 -8.52 25.89 -9.29
CA PRO A 370 -9.69 25.29 -8.62
C PRO A 370 -10.46 24.27 -9.46
N GLU A 371 -10.54 24.47 -10.76
CA GLU A 371 -11.19 23.53 -11.68
C GLU A 371 -10.40 22.23 -11.86
N LYS A 372 -9.07 22.30 -11.81
CA LYS A 372 -8.19 21.11 -11.88
C LYS A 372 -8.22 20.33 -10.58
N GLU A 373 -8.18 21.04 -9.45
CA GLU A 373 -8.32 20.42 -8.12
C GLU A 373 -9.65 19.68 -8.01
N LEU A 374 -10.76 20.36 -8.38
CA LEU A 374 -12.09 19.75 -8.34
C LEU A 374 -12.19 18.54 -9.28
N ALA A 375 -11.68 18.64 -10.51
CA ALA A 375 -11.70 17.54 -11.46
C ALA A 375 -10.92 16.32 -10.92
N ALA A 376 -9.72 16.53 -10.38
CA ALA A 376 -8.92 15.47 -9.78
C ALA A 376 -9.59 14.87 -8.52
N THR A 377 -10.20 15.69 -7.67
CA THR A 377 -10.96 15.23 -6.50
C THR A 377 -12.15 14.36 -6.92
N LEU A 378 -12.94 14.83 -7.88
CA LEU A 378 -14.09 14.06 -8.40
C LEU A 378 -13.68 12.78 -9.07
N HIS A 379 -12.55 12.75 -9.78
CA HIS A 379 -12.01 11.57 -10.39
C HIS A 379 -11.78 10.43 -9.35
N VAL A 380 -11.16 10.75 -8.21
CA VAL A 380 -10.95 9.79 -7.12
C VAL A 380 -12.29 9.43 -6.47
N ARG A 381 -13.04 10.44 -6.02
CA ARG A 381 -14.31 10.25 -5.29
C ARG A 381 -15.30 9.42 -6.08
N CYS A 382 -15.54 9.76 -7.34
CA CYS A 382 -16.58 9.13 -8.14
C CYS A 382 -16.21 7.71 -8.57
N GLY A 383 -14.93 7.41 -8.73
CA GLY A 383 -14.47 6.04 -8.89
C GLY A 383 -14.80 5.16 -7.68
N VAL A 384 -14.51 5.66 -6.49
CA VAL A 384 -14.82 4.98 -5.24
C VAL A 384 -16.32 4.81 -5.04
N VAL A 385 -17.12 5.82 -5.39
CA VAL A 385 -18.62 5.77 -5.35
C VAL A 385 -19.14 4.72 -6.32
N ALA A 386 -18.64 4.69 -7.56
CA ALA A 386 -19.07 3.72 -8.57
C ALA A 386 -18.81 2.29 -8.12
N GLU A 387 -17.61 2.00 -7.60
CA GLU A 387 -17.30 0.67 -7.06
C GLU A 387 -18.21 0.30 -5.86
N ALA A 388 -18.44 1.24 -4.94
CA ALA A 388 -19.32 1.00 -3.79
C ALA A 388 -20.74 0.68 -4.22
N GLN A 389 -21.29 1.37 -5.24
CA GLN A 389 -22.60 1.12 -5.80
C GLN A 389 -22.71 -0.24 -6.49
N ILE A 390 -21.70 -0.65 -7.28
CA ILE A 390 -21.63 -1.98 -7.88
C ILE A 390 -21.65 -3.04 -6.78
N ARG A 391 -20.80 -2.92 -5.78
CA ARG A 391 -20.74 -3.85 -4.65
C ARG A 391 -22.06 -3.90 -3.86
N GLN A 392 -22.72 -2.76 -3.67
CA GLN A 392 -24.05 -2.70 -3.06
C GLN A 392 -25.09 -3.45 -3.89
N SER A 393 -25.08 -3.32 -5.22
CA SER A 393 -26.01 -4.05 -6.10
C SER A 393 -25.83 -5.55 -6.06
N LEU A 394 -24.63 -6.01 -5.67
CA LEU A 394 -24.25 -7.42 -5.51
C LEU A 394 -24.40 -7.91 -4.06
N ASN A 395 -24.97 -7.10 -3.16
CA ASN A 395 -25.06 -7.37 -1.73
C ASN A 395 -23.71 -7.71 -1.07
N ALA A 396 -22.59 -7.18 -1.57
CA ALA A 396 -21.27 -7.37 -1.01
C ALA A 396 -21.03 -6.37 0.13
N THR A 397 -20.62 -6.88 1.30
CA THR A 397 -20.33 -6.04 2.47
C THR A 397 -19.28 -4.99 2.13
N THR A 398 -19.68 -3.73 2.30
CA THR A 398 -18.87 -2.57 1.94
C THR A 398 -19.05 -1.48 2.99
N TYR A 399 -17.95 -0.91 3.44
CA TYR A 399 -17.88 0.26 4.30
C TYR A 399 -17.28 1.41 3.50
N ARG A 400 -17.71 2.62 3.78
CA ARG A 400 -17.36 3.79 2.99
C ARG A 400 -16.94 4.94 3.90
N PHE A 401 -15.79 5.58 3.62
CA PHE A 401 -15.39 6.79 4.36
C PHE A 401 -15.01 7.97 3.46
N GLU A 402 -15.10 9.17 4.04
CA GLU A 402 -14.42 10.37 3.60
C GLU A 402 -13.53 10.87 4.73
N TYR A 403 -12.23 11.02 4.46
CA TYR A 403 -11.33 11.66 5.40
C TYR A 403 -11.38 13.18 5.20
N SER A 404 -11.70 13.92 6.28
CA SER A 404 -11.89 15.38 6.29
C SER A 404 -10.92 16.10 7.23
N GLY A 405 -9.91 15.40 7.75
CA GLY A 405 -8.94 15.97 8.69
C GLY A 405 -8.07 17.03 8.05
N ASN A 406 -8.09 18.24 8.61
CA ASN A 406 -7.23 19.35 8.20
C ASN A 406 -6.40 19.80 9.41
N PHE A 407 -5.16 19.34 9.45
CA PHE A 407 -4.23 19.59 10.56
C PHE A 407 -3.00 20.34 10.05
N SER A 408 -2.66 21.47 10.67
CA SER A 408 -1.62 22.39 10.19
C SER A 408 -0.23 21.78 10.10
N ASN A 409 0.08 20.76 10.93
CA ASN A 409 1.35 20.02 10.85
C ASN A 409 1.41 19.08 9.63
N LEU A 410 0.29 18.63 9.09
CA LEU A 410 0.21 17.85 7.85
C LEU A 410 -0.11 18.72 6.64
N SER A 411 -0.95 19.72 6.80
CA SER A 411 -1.46 20.62 5.76
C SER A 411 -1.06 22.06 6.04
N PRO A 412 0.24 22.43 5.88
CA PRO A 412 0.75 23.75 6.27
C PRO A 412 0.35 24.89 5.33
N LEU A 413 -0.08 24.57 4.11
CA LEU A 413 -0.50 25.57 3.13
C LEU A 413 -2.03 25.62 3.03
N PRO A 414 -2.62 26.81 2.84
CA PRO A 414 -4.07 27.00 2.92
C PRO A 414 -4.90 26.13 1.97
N PHE A 415 -4.36 25.77 0.80
CA PHE A 415 -5.06 24.97 -0.20
C PHE A 415 -5.05 23.46 0.09
N MET A 416 -4.18 22.97 0.96
CA MET A 416 -3.97 21.53 1.10
C MET A 416 -5.15 20.79 1.71
N GLY A 417 -5.71 21.29 2.83
CA GLY A 417 -6.85 20.61 3.49
C GLY A 417 -6.59 19.13 3.78
N ALA A 418 -7.62 18.30 3.58
CA ALA A 418 -7.50 16.84 3.59
C ALA A 418 -7.12 16.36 2.18
N TYR A 419 -5.86 16.53 1.80
CA TYR A 419 -5.32 16.18 0.49
C TYR A 419 -5.05 14.67 0.37
N HIS A 420 -4.84 14.20 -0.84
CA HIS A 420 -4.55 12.78 -1.14
C HIS A 420 -3.37 12.27 -0.31
N SER A 421 -3.55 11.16 0.38
CA SER A 421 -2.59 10.53 1.31
C SER A 421 -2.47 11.18 2.70
N SER A 422 -3.16 12.29 3.00
CA SER A 422 -3.03 12.96 4.31
C SER A 422 -3.66 12.15 5.46
N GLU A 423 -4.48 11.15 5.17
CA GLU A 423 -5.01 10.18 6.14
C GLU A 423 -3.96 9.16 6.61
N LEU A 424 -2.92 8.90 5.80
CA LEU A 424 -1.94 7.87 6.10
C LEU A 424 -1.13 8.14 7.37
N PRO A 425 -0.56 9.33 7.59
CA PRO A 425 0.11 9.64 8.86
C PRO A 425 -0.79 9.46 10.07
N MET A 426 -2.11 9.60 9.89
CA MET A 426 -3.10 9.37 10.96
C MET A 426 -3.29 7.88 11.24
N ILE A 427 -3.43 7.07 10.19
CA ILE A 427 -3.56 5.61 10.28
C ILE A 427 -2.29 5.00 10.88
N PHE A 428 -1.11 5.39 10.41
CA PHE A 428 0.17 4.85 10.87
C PHE A 428 0.68 5.47 12.18
N GLY A 429 0.05 6.56 12.66
CA GLY A 429 0.44 7.25 13.90
C GLY A 429 1.71 8.09 13.76
N THR A 430 2.10 8.43 12.54
CA THR A 430 3.31 9.21 12.22
C THR A 430 3.04 10.71 12.06
N TYR A 431 1.82 11.16 12.28
CA TYR A 431 1.38 12.55 12.07
C TYR A 431 2.18 13.57 12.87
N ALA A 432 2.79 13.18 13.99
CA ALA A 432 3.56 14.05 14.86
C ALA A 432 5.09 13.97 14.61
N ASP A 433 5.54 13.18 13.64
CA ASP A 433 6.97 13.00 13.37
C ASP A 433 7.57 14.25 12.68
N VAL A 434 6.74 15.02 11.97
CA VAL A 434 7.15 16.26 11.31
C VAL A 434 6.07 17.35 11.50
N GLY A 435 6.51 18.60 11.61
CA GLY A 435 5.60 19.76 11.71
C GLY A 435 5.03 20.02 13.11
N GLY A 436 5.49 19.28 14.13
CA GLY A 436 5.10 19.44 15.53
C GLY A 436 4.12 18.40 16.05
N ASP A 437 3.89 18.43 17.37
CA ASP A 437 3.19 17.36 18.11
C ASP A 437 1.69 17.18 17.76
N GLY A 438 1.13 18.07 16.97
CA GLY A 438 -0.29 18.05 16.65
C GLY A 438 -1.21 18.46 17.80
N THR A 439 -2.50 18.49 17.55
CA THR A 439 -3.52 18.83 18.55
C THR A 439 -4.02 17.57 19.26
N ARG A 440 -4.67 17.77 20.43
CA ARG A 440 -5.39 16.68 21.12
C ARG A 440 -6.41 16.01 20.20
N PHE A 441 -7.17 16.80 19.46
CA PHE A 441 -8.16 16.31 18.50
C PHE A 441 -7.51 15.47 17.40
N GLN A 442 -6.36 15.89 16.88
CA GLN A 442 -5.61 15.11 15.88
C GLN A 442 -5.18 13.76 16.43
N LYS A 443 -4.64 13.74 17.65
CA LYS A 443 -4.26 12.49 18.33
C LYS A 443 -5.46 11.56 18.49
N ASP A 444 -6.55 12.07 19.04
CA ASP A 444 -7.76 11.28 19.29
C ASP A 444 -8.34 10.74 17.95
N THR A 445 -8.30 11.53 16.87
CA THR A 445 -8.70 11.10 15.52
C THR A 445 -7.80 9.98 15.00
N SER A 446 -6.48 10.10 15.14
CA SER A 446 -5.53 9.08 14.73
C SER A 446 -5.77 7.76 15.45
N GLU A 447 -5.93 7.80 16.76
CA GLU A 447 -6.19 6.60 17.57
C GLU A 447 -7.51 5.93 17.20
N VAL A 448 -8.57 6.71 16.96
CA VAL A 448 -9.87 6.20 16.48
C VAL A 448 -9.74 5.54 15.10
N MET A 449 -9.05 6.15 14.15
CA MET A 449 -8.82 5.55 12.83
C MET A 449 -8.08 4.22 12.95
N GLN A 450 -7.03 4.18 13.76
CA GLN A 450 -6.27 2.96 14.03
C GLN A 450 -7.14 1.84 14.62
N ASP A 451 -8.02 2.19 15.56
CA ASP A 451 -8.92 1.23 16.21
C ASP A 451 -9.99 0.70 15.24
N LEU A 452 -10.52 1.55 14.36
CA LEU A 452 -11.47 1.16 13.32
C LEU A 452 -10.83 0.22 12.29
N TRP A 453 -9.61 0.53 11.80
CA TRP A 453 -8.86 -0.37 10.89
C TRP A 453 -8.59 -1.72 11.56
N LEU A 454 -8.26 -1.71 12.85
CA LEU A 454 -8.03 -2.93 13.60
C LEU A 454 -9.32 -3.72 13.88
N ALA A 455 -10.45 -3.04 14.13
CA ALA A 455 -11.76 -3.68 14.25
C ALA A 455 -12.14 -4.42 12.96
N PHE A 456 -11.93 -3.79 11.81
CA PHE A 456 -12.11 -4.43 10.51
C PHE A 456 -11.14 -5.61 10.33
N ALA A 457 -9.89 -5.45 10.72
CA ALA A 457 -8.89 -6.51 10.61
C ALA A 457 -9.26 -7.77 11.41
N ARG A 458 -9.93 -7.61 12.54
CA ARG A 458 -10.37 -8.70 13.40
C ARG A 458 -11.66 -9.37 12.93
N ASP A 459 -12.62 -8.56 12.51
CA ASP A 459 -13.92 -9.00 11.98
C ASP A 459 -14.31 -8.13 10.80
N PRO A 460 -13.88 -8.50 9.57
CA PRO A 460 -14.17 -7.70 8.39
C PRO A 460 -15.66 -7.55 8.09
N GLU A 461 -16.48 -8.53 8.51
CA GLU A 461 -17.91 -8.50 8.24
C GLU A 461 -18.68 -7.55 9.17
N ASN A 462 -18.37 -7.53 10.47
CA ASN A 462 -19.17 -6.82 11.47
C ASN A 462 -18.35 -5.89 12.39
N GLY A 463 -17.03 -5.98 12.41
CA GLY A 463 -16.19 -5.23 13.34
C GLY A 463 -16.44 -3.72 13.30
N LEU A 464 -16.58 -3.14 12.11
CA LEU A 464 -16.90 -1.73 11.96
C LEU A 464 -18.34 -1.39 12.37
N SER A 465 -19.33 -2.24 12.01
CA SER A 465 -20.72 -2.01 12.43
C SER A 465 -20.85 -2.07 13.95
N ASN A 466 -20.13 -2.97 14.60
CA ASN A 466 -20.06 -3.05 16.07
C ASN A 466 -19.39 -1.82 16.70
N ALA A 467 -18.51 -1.15 15.95
CA ALA A 467 -17.86 0.11 16.35
C ALA A 467 -18.66 1.37 15.97
N GLY A 468 -19.86 1.23 15.43
CA GLY A 468 -20.76 2.34 15.08
C GLY A 468 -20.62 2.87 13.65
N TRP A 469 -19.80 2.26 12.79
CA TRP A 469 -19.67 2.60 11.39
C TRP A 469 -20.62 1.74 10.54
N PRO A 470 -21.70 2.31 9.97
CA PRO A 470 -22.72 1.53 9.25
C PRO A 470 -22.17 1.01 7.91
N LYS A 471 -22.75 -0.10 7.44
CA LYS A 471 -22.48 -0.61 6.09
C LYS A 471 -23.04 0.37 5.04
N TYR A 472 -22.35 0.50 3.93
CA TYR A 472 -22.74 1.42 2.83
C TYR A 472 -24.16 1.19 2.31
N GLY A 473 -24.64 -0.07 2.33
CA GLY A 473 -26.01 -0.42 1.99
C GLY A 473 -27.08 0.24 2.87
N GLU A 474 -26.74 0.70 4.05
CA GLU A 474 -27.63 1.43 4.96
C GLU A 474 -27.76 2.93 4.62
N GLY A 475 -27.09 3.39 3.55
CA GLY A 475 -27.25 4.74 3.01
C GLY A 475 -26.34 5.80 3.62
N SER A 476 -25.29 5.39 4.33
CA SER A 476 -24.38 6.28 5.05
C SER A 476 -22.92 6.16 4.57
N VAL A 477 -22.17 7.23 4.78
CA VAL A 477 -20.72 7.35 4.65
C VAL A 477 -20.15 7.79 6.00
N GLU A 478 -19.04 7.22 6.41
CA GLU A 478 -18.33 7.63 7.64
C GLU A 478 -17.41 8.80 7.35
N ILE A 479 -17.50 9.85 8.13
CA ILE A 479 -16.59 10.99 8.08
C ILE A 479 -15.53 10.84 9.15
N LEU A 480 -14.27 10.94 8.77
CA LEU A 480 -13.12 10.81 9.68
C LEU A 480 -12.42 12.17 9.85
N GLY A 481 -12.29 12.63 11.11
CA GLY A 481 -11.60 13.87 11.44
C GLY A 481 -12.32 15.16 11.00
N GLY A 482 -13.65 15.11 10.83
CA GLY A 482 -14.45 16.19 10.31
C GLY A 482 -15.10 17.09 11.36
N LYS A 483 -16.06 17.89 10.89
CA LYS A 483 -16.95 18.73 11.73
C LYS A 483 -18.40 18.36 11.49
N GLN A 484 -19.13 18.21 12.56
CA GLN A 484 -20.58 18.09 12.52
C GLN A 484 -21.22 19.25 13.29
N ASN A 485 -22.08 20.02 12.62
CA ASN A 485 -22.71 21.22 13.20
C ASN A 485 -21.68 22.20 13.83
N GLY A 486 -20.52 22.34 13.18
CA GLY A 486 -19.44 23.22 13.66
C GLY A 486 -18.54 22.64 14.75
N THR A 487 -18.87 21.48 15.31
CA THR A 487 -18.08 20.78 16.34
C THR A 487 -17.15 19.77 15.70
N LEU A 488 -15.88 19.74 16.14
CA LEU A 488 -14.91 18.74 15.74
C LEU A 488 -15.28 17.36 16.31
N ILE A 489 -15.41 16.36 15.46
CA ILE A 489 -15.74 14.98 15.83
C ILE A 489 -14.77 14.04 15.12
N THR A 490 -14.21 13.09 15.87
CA THR A 490 -13.19 12.15 15.36
C THR A 490 -13.73 11.28 14.23
N HIS A 491 -14.98 10.79 14.38
CA HIS A 491 -15.70 10.08 13.32
C HIS A 491 -17.22 10.15 13.56
N TYR A 492 -17.99 10.12 12.48
CA TYR A 492 -19.46 10.07 12.52
C TYR A 492 -20.04 9.64 11.19
N ALA A 493 -21.13 8.87 11.24
CA ALA A 493 -21.88 8.52 10.04
C ALA A 493 -22.76 9.70 9.57
N THR A 494 -22.80 9.90 8.25
CA THR A 494 -23.67 10.89 7.60
C THR A 494 -24.36 10.28 6.39
N PRO A 495 -25.57 10.77 5.99
CA PRO A 495 -26.18 10.33 4.76
C PRO A 495 -25.25 10.52 3.56
N LYS A 496 -25.20 9.55 2.66
CA LYS A 496 -24.35 9.61 1.45
C LYS A 496 -24.78 10.70 0.47
N ALA A 497 -26.05 11.10 0.48
CA ALA A 497 -26.55 12.27 -0.25
C ALA A 497 -25.79 13.54 0.23
N GLY A 498 -25.41 14.38 -0.72
CA GLY A 498 -24.57 15.57 -0.46
C GLY A 498 -23.06 15.29 -0.56
N ILE A 499 -22.58 14.08 -0.23
CA ILE A 499 -21.19 13.68 -0.45
C ILE A 499 -21.02 13.10 -1.87
N GLU A 500 -21.97 12.31 -2.33
CA GLU A 500 -21.91 11.55 -3.58
C GLU A 500 -22.70 12.19 -4.72
N ASP A 501 -23.50 13.23 -4.47
CA ASP A 501 -24.38 13.85 -5.46
C ASP A 501 -23.62 14.37 -6.70
N ALA A 502 -22.43 14.90 -6.53
CA ALA A 502 -21.60 15.35 -7.65
C ALA A 502 -21.21 14.20 -8.60
N CYS A 503 -21.22 12.96 -8.13
CA CYS A 503 -20.89 11.79 -8.94
C CYS A 503 -22.05 11.30 -9.79
N LEU A 504 -23.29 11.75 -9.53
CA LEU A 504 -24.45 11.39 -10.35
C LEU A 504 -24.37 11.93 -11.79
N THR A 505 -23.64 13.03 -11.98
CA THR A 505 -23.45 13.69 -13.28
C THR A 505 -22.02 13.63 -13.80
N TYR A 506 -21.12 13.00 -13.05
CA TYR A 506 -19.70 12.89 -13.43
C TYR A 506 -19.53 11.88 -14.57
N THR A 507 -18.96 12.31 -15.68
CA THR A 507 -18.78 11.49 -16.90
C THR A 507 -17.34 10.98 -17.09
N GLY A 508 -16.42 11.33 -16.18
CA GLY A 508 -15.02 10.87 -16.25
C GLY A 508 -14.17 11.54 -17.34
N ASN A 509 -14.62 12.68 -17.89
CA ASN A 509 -13.90 13.44 -18.95
C ASN A 509 -13.00 14.51 -18.35
#